data_b8a9ebbd759586d9ccb2bfd8bffccf6f
#
_entry.id   b8a9ebbd759586d9ccb2bfd8bffccf6f
#
_cell.length_a   1.000
_cell.length_b   1.000
_cell.length_c   1.000
_cell.angle_alpha   90.00
_cell.angle_beta   90.00
_cell.angle_gamma   90.00
#
_symmetry.space_group_name_H-M   'P 1'
#
loop_
_entity.id
_entity.type
_entity.pdbx_description
1 polymer ?
#
loop_
_entity_poly.entity_id
_entity_poly.type
_entity_poly.pdbx_seq_one_letter_code
_entity_poly.pdbx_strand_id
1 'polypeptide(L)'
;MRAVSNSSPLIALEKIHQLELLRDLFSSVTVPPAVARETAPTVKLPSWIEVYPLTSMVDSRTVRSSFGPGESEAISLSLELRPDRVILDDEPARRLAQKLGLNVIGTLGLLLSAKRRGLIPGLRPQMDALVATGFFIALELYDQVLDLAGERS
;
A
#
# COMPACT_ATOMS: atom_id res chain seq x y z
N MET A 1 8.59 -10.17 7.05
CA MET A 1 7.11 -10.01 6.95
C MET A 1 6.68 -10.07 5.48
N ARG A 2 5.51 -10.63 5.24
CA ARG A 2 4.93 -10.71 3.90
C ARG A 2 3.84 -9.68 3.74
N ALA A 3 3.68 -9.15 2.52
CA ALA A 3 2.65 -8.15 2.23
C ALA A 3 1.91 -8.48 0.93
N VAL A 4 0.63 -8.10 0.88
CA VAL A 4 -0.18 -8.04 -0.33
C VAL A 4 -0.47 -6.57 -0.57
N SER A 5 -0.34 -6.09 -1.81
CA SER A 5 -0.54 -4.68 -2.12
C SER A 5 -1.63 -4.45 -3.15
N ASN A 6 -2.35 -3.34 -2.96
CA ASN A 6 -3.21 -2.74 -3.97
C ASN A 6 -2.37 -1.88 -4.94
N SER A 7 -3.00 -1.39 -6.01
CA SER A 7 -2.34 -0.62 -7.07
C SER A 7 -1.88 0.76 -6.63
N SER A 8 -2.73 1.52 -5.91
CA SER A 8 -2.43 2.91 -5.58
C SER A 8 -1.13 3.12 -4.82
N PRO A 9 -0.80 2.30 -3.79
CA PRO A 9 0.48 2.45 -3.11
C PRO A 9 1.68 2.20 -4.01
N LEU A 10 1.59 1.22 -4.91
CA LEU A 10 2.67 0.92 -5.85
C LEU A 10 2.91 2.09 -6.80
N ILE A 11 1.83 2.65 -7.33
CA ILE A 11 1.90 3.80 -8.23
C ILE A 11 2.47 5.02 -7.49
N ALA A 12 2.00 5.27 -6.27
CA ALA A 12 2.47 6.40 -5.47
C ALA A 12 3.98 6.31 -5.18
N LEU A 13 4.44 5.14 -4.74
CA LEU A 13 5.85 4.93 -4.45
C LEU A 13 6.73 5.02 -5.71
N GLU A 14 6.25 4.49 -6.83
CA GLU A 14 6.99 4.60 -8.10
C GLU A 14 7.18 6.05 -8.51
N LYS A 15 6.14 6.87 -8.36
CA LYS A 15 6.19 8.28 -8.75
C LYS A 15 7.20 9.09 -7.96
N ILE A 16 7.52 8.68 -6.74
CA ILE A 16 8.55 9.33 -5.91
C ILE A 16 9.86 8.54 -5.88
N HIS A 17 10.01 7.55 -6.77
CA HIS A 17 11.21 6.72 -6.90
C HIS A 17 11.57 5.96 -5.63
N GLN A 18 10.55 5.50 -4.89
CA GLN A 18 10.73 4.77 -3.63
C GLN A 18 10.11 3.37 -3.62
N LEU A 19 9.82 2.81 -4.79
CA LEU A 19 9.22 1.47 -4.85
C LEU A 19 10.11 0.42 -4.17
N GLU A 20 11.43 0.59 -4.25
CA GLU A 20 12.40 -0.35 -3.65
C GLU A 20 12.27 -0.45 -2.12
N LEU A 21 11.66 0.53 -1.46
CA LEU A 21 11.45 0.46 -0.01
C LEU A 21 10.62 -0.77 0.36
N LEU A 22 9.71 -1.21 -0.51
CA LEU A 22 8.90 -2.40 -0.24
C LEU A 22 9.76 -3.64 -0.12
N ARG A 23 10.82 -3.73 -0.92
CA ARG A 23 11.76 -4.84 -0.87
C ARG A 23 12.56 -4.85 0.43
N ASP A 24 12.86 -3.67 0.96
CA ASP A 24 13.60 -3.53 2.21
C ASP A 24 12.69 -3.76 3.44
N LEU A 25 11.41 -3.40 3.33
CA LEU A 25 10.45 -3.51 4.44
C LEU A 25 9.86 -4.92 4.57
N PHE A 26 9.72 -5.64 3.46
CA PHE A 26 9.03 -6.94 3.43
C PHE A 26 9.89 -8.01 2.77
N SER A 27 9.77 -9.23 3.27
CA SER A 27 10.45 -10.38 2.68
C SER A 27 9.82 -10.80 1.36
N SER A 28 8.51 -10.54 1.18
CA SER A 28 7.82 -10.76 -0.08
C SER A 28 6.68 -9.77 -0.24
N VAL A 29 6.45 -9.35 -1.48
CA VAL A 29 5.33 -8.50 -1.85
C VAL A 29 4.58 -9.21 -2.98
N THR A 30 3.29 -9.41 -2.79
CA THR A 30 2.45 -10.16 -3.71
C THR A 30 1.27 -9.29 -4.14
N VAL A 31 0.88 -9.39 -5.39
CA VAL A 31 -0.27 -8.66 -5.93
C VAL A 31 -1.19 -9.61 -6.67
N PRO A 32 -2.50 -9.35 -6.68
CA PRO A 32 -3.44 -10.12 -7.50
C PRO A 32 -3.39 -9.66 -8.96
N PRO A 33 -3.97 -10.45 -9.90
CA PRO A 33 -3.94 -10.10 -11.32
C PRO A 33 -4.53 -8.74 -11.66
N ALA A 34 -5.62 -8.32 -10.99
CA ALA A 34 -6.23 -7.03 -11.27
C ALA A 34 -5.27 -5.88 -10.94
N VAL A 35 -4.51 -6.00 -9.85
CA VAL A 35 -3.52 -4.99 -9.47
C VAL A 35 -2.40 -4.93 -10.51
N ALA A 36 -1.92 -6.08 -10.97
CA ALA A 36 -0.90 -6.12 -12.02
C ALA A 36 -1.39 -5.39 -13.29
N ARG A 37 -2.64 -5.60 -13.68
CA ARG A 37 -3.23 -4.91 -14.85
C ARG A 37 -3.35 -3.41 -14.63
N GLU A 38 -3.81 -2.99 -13.45
CA GLU A 38 -4.02 -1.57 -13.13
C GLU A 38 -2.72 -0.79 -13.04
N THR A 39 -1.65 -1.42 -12.60
CA THR A 39 -0.35 -0.76 -12.45
C THR A 39 0.43 -0.71 -13.77
N ALA A 40 0.18 -1.62 -14.69
CA ALA A 40 0.98 -1.79 -15.91
C ALA A 40 1.25 -0.49 -16.70
N PRO A 41 0.27 0.42 -16.88
CA PRO A 41 0.54 1.67 -17.61
C PRO A 41 1.54 2.61 -16.93
N THR A 42 1.69 2.52 -15.61
CA THR A 42 2.51 3.45 -14.82
C THR A 42 3.76 2.80 -14.27
N VAL A 43 3.67 1.53 -13.89
CA VAL A 43 4.73 0.81 -13.18
C VAL A 43 5.08 -0.45 -13.92
N LYS A 44 6.37 -0.62 -14.22
CA LYS A 44 6.88 -1.92 -14.61
C LYS A 44 7.19 -2.68 -13.32
N LEU A 45 6.38 -3.69 -13.01
CA LEU A 45 6.57 -4.44 -11.77
C LEU A 45 7.93 -5.15 -11.79
N PRO A 46 8.75 -4.94 -10.75
CA PRO A 46 10.03 -5.65 -10.64
C PRO A 46 9.80 -7.14 -10.36
N SER A 47 10.80 -7.94 -10.64
CA SER A 47 10.71 -9.40 -10.49
C SER A 47 10.43 -9.86 -9.06
N TRP A 48 10.76 -9.03 -8.06
CA TRP A 48 10.53 -9.37 -6.66
C TRP A 48 9.10 -9.09 -6.19
N ILE A 49 8.25 -8.49 -7.03
CA ILE A 49 6.81 -8.40 -6.78
C ILE A 49 6.14 -9.53 -7.55
N GLU A 50 5.56 -10.48 -6.81
CA GLU A 50 4.96 -11.67 -7.39
C GLU A 50 3.49 -11.43 -7.70
N VAL A 51 3.05 -11.80 -8.90
CA VAL A 51 1.64 -11.81 -9.27
C VAL A 51 1.09 -13.20 -8.92
N TYR A 52 0.10 -13.24 -8.04
CA TYR A 52 -0.46 -14.48 -7.53
C TYR A 52 -1.92 -14.64 -7.95
N PRO A 53 -2.29 -15.72 -8.60
CA PRO A 53 -3.68 -15.93 -9.02
C PRO A 53 -4.58 -16.20 -7.81
N LEU A 54 -5.83 -15.73 -7.91
CA LEU A 54 -6.83 -16.01 -6.90
C LEU A 54 -7.40 -17.40 -7.12
N THR A 55 -7.59 -18.15 -6.03
CA THR A 55 -8.30 -19.44 -6.11
C THR A 55 -9.79 -19.25 -5.83
N SER A 56 -10.15 -18.23 -5.07
CA SER A 56 -11.55 -17.89 -4.82
C SER A 56 -11.70 -16.43 -4.50
N MET A 57 -12.84 -15.84 -4.93
CA MET A 57 -13.20 -14.49 -4.50
C MET A 57 -13.99 -14.57 -3.20
N VAL A 58 -13.72 -13.66 -2.28
CA VAL A 58 -14.56 -13.46 -1.11
C VAL A 58 -15.95 -13.02 -1.57
N ASP A 59 -16.98 -13.29 -0.76
CA ASP A 59 -18.37 -12.98 -1.06
C ASP A 59 -18.49 -11.64 -1.81
N SER A 60 -19.00 -11.73 -3.03
CA SER A 60 -19.11 -10.57 -3.91
C SER A 60 -19.96 -9.45 -3.31
N ARG A 61 -20.92 -9.77 -2.43
CA ARG A 61 -21.75 -8.76 -1.79
C ARG A 61 -20.97 -7.96 -0.74
N THR A 62 -19.95 -8.55 -0.14
CA THR A 62 -19.14 -7.89 0.88
C THR A 62 -18.05 -7.02 0.27
N VAL A 63 -17.41 -7.49 -0.82
CA VAL A 63 -16.21 -6.87 -1.35
C VAL A 63 -16.44 -6.11 -2.65
N ARG A 64 -17.31 -6.64 -3.55
CA ARG A 64 -17.40 -6.13 -4.93
C ARG A 64 -18.30 -4.93 -5.14
N SER A 65 -19.26 -4.69 -4.25
CA SER A 65 -20.28 -3.66 -4.48
C SER A 65 -19.76 -2.24 -4.36
N SER A 66 -18.65 -2.02 -3.66
CA SER A 66 -18.16 -0.69 -3.33
C SER A 66 -16.74 -0.41 -3.78
N PHE A 67 -16.04 -1.40 -4.32
CA PHE A 67 -14.60 -1.28 -4.63
C PHE A 67 -14.29 -1.69 -6.04
N GLY A 68 -13.21 -1.10 -6.58
CA GLY A 68 -12.67 -1.52 -7.87
C GLY A 68 -12.07 -2.92 -7.83
N PRO A 69 -11.78 -3.50 -9.02
CA PRO A 69 -11.22 -4.86 -9.10
C PRO A 69 -9.94 -5.03 -8.30
N GLY A 70 -9.04 -4.04 -8.31
CA GLY A 70 -7.76 -4.13 -7.60
C GLY A 70 -7.95 -4.26 -6.10
N GLU A 71 -8.78 -3.40 -5.49
CA GLU A 71 -9.05 -3.46 -4.05
C GLU A 71 -9.74 -4.75 -3.67
N SER A 72 -10.75 -5.16 -4.46
CA SER A 72 -11.52 -6.38 -4.20
C SER A 72 -10.62 -7.61 -4.25
N GLU A 73 -9.77 -7.71 -5.27
CA GLU A 73 -8.86 -8.84 -5.39
C GLU A 73 -7.75 -8.80 -4.34
N ALA A 74 -7.24 -7.61 -3.99
CA ALA A 74 -6.22 -7.50 -2.94
C ALA A 74 -6.75 -7.97 -1.59
N ILE A 75 -7.99 -7.60 -1.23
CA ILE A 75 -8.61 -8.07 0.01
C ILE A 75 -8.86 -9.58 -0.05
N SER A 76 -9.38 -10.09 -1.17
CA SER A 76 -9.64 -11.52 -1.35
C SER A 76 -8.34 -12.34 -1.26
N LEU A 77 -7.29 -11.89 -1.93
CA LEU A 77 -6.00 -12.56 -1.88
C LEU A 77 -5.41 -12.53 -0.46
N SER A 78 -5.59 -11.43 0.25
CA SER A 78 -5.12 -11.30 1.63
C SER A 78 -5.84 -12.27 2.57
N LEU A 79 -7.14 -12.50 2.36
CA LEU A 79 -7.87 -13.49 3.15
C LEU A 79 -7.39 -14.91 2.86
N GLU A 80 -6.96 -15.16 1.65
CA GLU A 80 -6.43 -16.44 1.22
C GLU A 80 -5.01 -16.68 1.74
N LEU A 81 -4.11 -15.71 1.58
CA LEU A 81 -2.70 -15.85 1.91
C LEU A 81 -2.36 -15.46 3.36
N ARG A 82 -3.20 -14.68 4.01
CA ARG A 82 -3.00 -14.18 5.36
C ARG A 82 -1.61 -13.54 5.54
N PRO A 83 -1.32 -12.46 4.78
CA PRO A 83 -0.03 -11.77 4.90
C PRO A 83 0.05 -11.02 6.25
N ASP A 84 1.26 -10.61 6.62
CA ASP A 84 1.46 -9.79 7.81
C ASP A 84 0.88 -8.39 7.64
N ARG A 85 0.89 -7.87 6.40
CA ARG A 85 0.32 -6.55 6.08
C ARG A 85 -0.42 -6.58 4.76
N VAL A 86 -1.48 -5.78 4.67
CA VAL A 86 -2.16 -5.45 3.41
C VAL A 86 -1.93 -3.97 3.15
N ILE A 87 -1.38 -3.65 2.00
CA ILE A 87 -1.04 -2.26 1.65
C ILE A 87 -2.21 -1.65 0.89
N LEU A 88 -2.95 -0.78 1.55
CA LEU A 88 -4.17 -0.13 1.04
C LEU A 88 -4.20 1.32 1.48
N ASP A 89 -4.53 2.24 0.56
CA ASP A 89 -4.69 3.67 0.88
C ASP A 89 -6.15 4.10 0.97
N ASP A 90 -7.04 3.48 0.20
CA ASP A 90 -8.46 3.83 0.18
C ASP A 90 -9.12 3.57 1.52
N GLU A 91 -9.72 4.61 2.12
CA GLU A 91 -10.25 4.52 3.49
C GLU A 91 -11.39 3.49 3.64
N PRO A 92 -12.41 3.45 2.77
CA PRO A 92 -13.44 2.40 2.89
C PRO A 92 -12.87 0.99 2.77
N ALA A 93 -11.91 0.77 1.85
CA ALA A 93 -11.27 -0.53 1.69
C ALA A 93 -10.45 -0.91 2.93
N ARG A 94 -9.74 0.06 3.52
CA ARG A 94 -8.98 -0.16 4.76
C ARG A 94 -9.90 -0.59 5.89
N ARG A 95 -11.05 0.08 6.04
CA ARG A 95 -12.02 -0.27 7.09
C ARG A 95 -12.57 -1.67 6.92
N LEU A 96 -12.91 -2.04 5.69
CA LEU A 96 -13.38 -3.40 5.43
C LEU A 96 -12.31 -4.44 5.74
N ALA A 97 -11.09 -4.21 5.27
CA ALA A 97 -9.98 -5.13 5.53
C ALA A 97 -9.75 -5.31 7.04
N GLN A 98 -9.81 -4.22 7.81
CA GLN A 98 -9.67 -4.26 9.26
C GLN A 98 -10.80 -5.07 9.92
N LYS A 99 -12.03 -4.90 9.46
CA LYS A 99 -13.17 -5.69 9.95
C LYS A 99 -12.99 -7.18 9.68
N LEU A 100 -12.32 -7.53 8.60
CA LEU A 100 -12.02 -8.91 8.22
C LEU A 100 -10.79 -9.47 8.94
N GLY A 101 -10.21 -8.73 9.86
CA GLY A 101 -9.07 -9.17 10.66
C GLY A 101 -7.72 -9.01 9.99
N LEU A 102 -7.63 -8.20 8.92
CA LEU A 102 -6.38 -7.95 8.23
C LEU A 102 -5.65 -6.73 8.81
N ASN A 103 -4.34 -6.79 8.84
CA ASN A 103 -3.51 -5.67 9.29
C ASN A 103 -3.17 -4.77 8.10
N VAL A 104 -3.72 -3.56 8.10
CA VAL A 104 -3.60 -2.62 6.99
C VAL A 104 -2.49 -1.60 7.26
N ILE A 105 -1.76 -1.24 6.20
CA ILE A 105 -0.80 -0.14 6.22
C ILE A 105 -0.97 0.66 4.91
N GLY A 106 -0.93 2.00 5.00
CA GLY A 106 -0.98 2.85 3.83
C GLY A 106 0.41 3.34 3.41
N THR A 107 0.45 4.12 2.33
CA THR A 107 1.71 4.67 1.81
C THR A 107 2.45 5.50 2.87
N LEU A 108 1.74 6.34 3.62
CA LEU A 108 2.39 7.15 4.68
C LEU A 108 2.95 6.27 5.79
N GLY A 109 2.24 5.21 6.17
CA GLY A 109 2.72 4.26 7.16
C GLY A 109 3.98 3.54 6.70
N LEU A 110 4.06 3.20 5.42
CA LEU A 110 5.26 2.60 4.84
C LEU A 110 6.46 3.54 4.94
N LEU A 111 6.26 4.81 4.58
CA LEU A 111 7.32 5.81 4.65
C LEU A 111 7.76 6.06 6.09
N LEU A 112 6.82 6.09 7.03
CA LEU A 112 7.13 6.23 8.45
C LEU A 112 7.95 5.04 8.95
N SER A 113 7.58 3.82 8.58
CA SER A 113 8.35 2.61 8.91
C SER A 113 9.76 2.69 8.33
N ALA A 114 9.89 3.14 7.09
CA ALA A 114 11.18 3.29 6.44
C ALA A 114 12.07 4.31 7.18
N LYS A 115 11.49 5.42 7.62
CA LYS A 115 12.22 6.42 8.41
C LYS A 115 12.71 5.82 9.73
N ARG A 116 11.83 5.13 10.45
CA ARG A 116 12.16 4.52 11.74
C ARG A 116 13.23 3.45 11.64
N ARG A 117 13.31 2.77 10.50
CA ARG A 117 14.31 1.74 10.25
C ARG A 117 15.59 2.29 9.61
N GLY A 118 15.67 3.60 9.41
CA GLY A 118 16.85 4.24 8.83
C GLY A 118 17.01 4.04 7.33
N LEU A 119 15.95 3.63 6.64
CA LEU A 119 16.01 3.39 5.18
C LEU A 119 15.91 4.68 4.38
N ILE A 120 15.32 5.73 4.97
CA ILE A 120 15.27 7.07 4.39
C ILE A 120 15.72 8.07 5.46
N PRO A 121 16.42 9.16 5.06
CA PRO A 121 16.94 10.13 6.05
C PRO A 121 15.86 11.02 6.65
N GLY A 122 14.78 11.29 5.90
CA GLY A 122 13.72 12.16 6.36
C GLY A 122 12.39 11.82 5.71
N LEU A 123 11.30 12.09 6.44
CA LEU A 123 9.96 11.81 5.96
C LEU A 123 9.38 13.00 5.17
N ARG A 124 9.67 14.23 5.62
CA ARG A 124 9.12 15.44 4.99
C ARG A 124 9.38 15.51 3.48
N PRO A 125 10.62 15.31 2.99
CA PRO A 125 10.86 15.36 1.54
C PRO A 125 10.04 14.33 0.77
N GLN A 126 9.81 13.15 1.34
CA GLN A 126 9.01 12.10 0.69
C GLN A 126 7.54 12.47 0.63
N MET A 127 6.99 13.03 1.71
CA MET A 127 5.59 13.48 1.72
C MET A 127 5.39 14.64 0.76
N ASP A 128 6.32 15.58 0.71
CA ASP A 128 6.24 16.71 -0.21
C ASP A 128 6.29 16.23 -1.67
N ALA A 129 7.12 15.23 -1.96
CA ALA A 129 7.17 14.62 -3.28
C ALA A 129 5.85 13.94 -3.65
N LEU A 130 5.22 13.23 -2.69
CA LEU A 130 3.91 12.62 -2.91
C LEU A 130 2.86 13.67 -3.26
N VAL A 131 2.80 14.74 -2.46
CA VAL A 131 1.84 15.84 -2.71
C VAL A 131 2.06 16.44 -4.09
N ALA A 132 3.31 16.62 -4.50
CA ALA A 132 3.65 17.14 -5.82
C ALA A 132 3.16 16.25 -6.97
N THR A 133 3.01 14.94 -6.73
CA THR A 133 2.49 14.01 -7.75
C THR A 133 0.96 13.91 -7.74
N GLY A 134 0.28 14.63 -6.86
CA GLY A 134 -1.18 14.61 -6.76
C GLY A 134 -1.73 13.72 -5.65
N PHE A 135 -0.87 13.13 -4.84
CA PHE A 135 -1.31 12.33 -3.69
C PHE A 135 -1.87 13.27 -2.61
N PHE A 136 -3.09 13.01 -2.18
CA PHE A 136 -3.73 13.87 -1.19
C PHE A 136 -3.31 13.49 0.23
N ILE A 137 -2.84 14.49 0.99
CA ILE A 137 -2.56 14.35 2.43
C ILE A 137 -3.24 15.51 3.13
N ALA A 138 -4.20 15.21 4.01
CA ALA A 138 -4.82 16.24 4.83
C ALA A 138 -3.76 16.88 5.73
N LEU A 139 -3.86 18.21 5.93
CA LEU A 139 -2.85 18.96 6.69
C LEU A 139 -2.65 18.38 8.10
N GLU A 140 -3.74 18.01 8.77
CA GLU A 140 -3.67 17.43 10.10
C GLU A 140 -2.92 16.11 10.11
N LEU A 141 -3.15 15.27 9.11
CA LEU A 141 -2.44 14.00 8.97
C LEU A 141 -0.97 14.23 8.65
N TYR A 142 -0.67 15.19 7.79
CA TYR A 142 0.70 15.58 7.45
C TYR A 142 1.48 15.93 8.73
N ASP A 143 0.90 16.78 9.57
CA ASP A 143 1.53 17.19 10.82
C ASP A 143 1.68 16.03 11.81
N GLN A 144 0.66 15.18 11.93
CA GLN A 144 0.71 14.02 12.81
C GLN A 144 1.83 13.05 12.42
N VAL A 145 1.99 12.80 11.12
CA VAL A 145 3.00 11.87 10.64
C VAL A 145 4.41 12.44 10.87
N LEU A 146 4.59 13.75 10.68
CA LEU A 146 5.86 14.40 11.03
C LEU A 146 6.18 14.30 12.51
N ASP A 147 5.17 14.47 13.38
CA ASP A 147 5.36 14.29 14.81
C ASP A 147 5.83 12.89 15.15
N LEU A 148 5.18 11.88 14.56
CA LEU A 148 5.53 10.47 14.77
C LEU A 148 6.95 10.16 14.27
N ALA A 149 7.40 10.88 13.26
CA ALA A 149 8.75 10.72 12.70
C ALA A 149 9.81 11.54 13.46
N GLY A 150 9.40 12.37 14.42
CA GLY A 150 10.31 13.24 15.14
C GLY A 150 10.82 14.41 14.32
N GLU A 151 10.07 14.83 13.29
CA GLU A 151 10.49 15.89 12.37
C GLU A 151 9.71 17.20 12.48
N ARG A 152 8.78 17.28 13.39
CA ARG A 152 8.01 18.50 13.56
C ARG A 152 8.84 19.56 14.31
N SER A 153 8.91 20.73 13.72
CA SER A 153 9.61 21.86 14.33
C SER A 153 8.69 22.68 15.23
#